data_016cf77d9370852798c7619c05d2a559
#
_entry.id   016cf77d9370852798c7619c05d2a559
#
_cell.length_a   1.000
_cell.length_b   1.000
_cell.length_c   1.000
_cell.angle_alpha   90.00
_cell.angle_beta   90.00
_cell.angle_gamma   90.00
#
_symmetry.space_group_name_H-M   'P 1'
#
loop_
_entity.id
_entity.type
_entity.pdbx_description
1 polymer ?
#
loop_
_entity_poly.entity_id
_entity_poly.type
_entity_poly.pdbx_seq_one_letter_code
_entity_poly.pdbx_strand_id
1 'polypeptide(L)'
;MENIYPGGVSAGVVPRTAVVLVFLLLAGPFGMLVPAASAQILPDITIECVNSVDVDVSPGSTRTAMVNCELENASMWEEEVSLDISSEDLSATGPDSVSVPAGETVLISITVSADQDEEAGDYQVNVSAEVTSASGVPVLGLASDSDEVEVTIAEYTTCDHIVGQGGGTLEAGQIISFSVSISCDSNTDSTTKYSTRLIDDSGSAAWPSGFDDQSPQCEVLIPDGGTSENCQFQILTPSNLEYTWEGCVIVLEDGGSVPKSCPSSNVVNIKVEPKTLGIGSIELTGNGSIFGEYSDEAPIIIGGVATVLVLAIVGMLVARRRRRSLDD
;
A
#
# COMPACT_ATOMS: atom_id res chain seq x y z
N MET A 1 -0.52 -95.30 21.42
CA MET A 1 0.12 -96.08 22.44
C MET A 1 0.17 -95.22 23.67
N GLU A 2 -0.61 -95.57 24.48
CA GLU A 2 -0.86 -96.25 25.79
C GLU A 2 -1.10 -95.16 26.84
N ASN A 3 -2.30 -95.01 27.25
CA ASN A 3 -2.97 -95.55 28.43
C ASN A 3 -2.13 -95.46 29.70
N ILE A 4 -2.68 -94.76 30.77
CA ILE A 4 -3.12 -95.36 31.99
C ILE A 4 -3.78 -94.30 32.90
N TYR A 5 -5.02 -94.56 33.35
CA TYR A 5 -5.78 -94.12 34.55
C TYR A 5 -5.29 -94.94 35.77
N PRO A 6 -5.80 -94.64 37.01
CA PRO A 6 -6.69 -93.69 37.63
C PRO A 6 -6.22 -93.24 39.07
N GLY A 7 -6.96 -92.29 39.61
CA GLY A 7 -6.87 -92.05 41.07
C GLY A 7 -7.99 -91.15 41.55
N GLY A 8 -9.09 -91.71 41.97
CA GLY A 8 -10.22 -91.03 42.56
C GLY A 8 -9.92 -90.49 43.95
N VAL A 9 -10.32 -89.25 44.18
CA VAL A 9 -10.39 -88.66 45.55
C VAL A 9 -11.84 -88.25 45.82
N SER A 10 -12.32 -88.86 46.89
CA SER A 10 -13.65 -88.72 47.49
C SER A 10 -14.05 -87.31 47.75
N ALA A 11 -15.19 -86.89 47.23
CA ALA A 11 -15.88 -85.64 47.56
C ALA A 11 -16.46 -85.66 48.95
N GLY A 12 -15.80 -84.94 49.87
CA GLY A 12 -16.40 -84.66 51.19
C GLY A 12 -17.55 -83.69 51.05
N VAL A 13 -18.74 -84.11 51.40
CA VAL A 13 -19.94 -83.28 51.44
C VAL A 13 -19.79 -82.28 52.58
N VAL A 14 -19.46 -81.02 52.30
CA VAL A 14 -19.53 -79.92 53.29
C VAL A 14 -20.97 -79.53 53.45
N PRO A 15 -21.58 -79.46 54.68
CA PRO A 15 -22.93 -79.15 54.88
C PRO A 15 -23.20 -77.72 54.42
N ARG A 16 -24.25 -77.55 53.63
CA ARG A 16 -24.67 -76.28 53.00
C ARG A 16 -24.84 -75.13 54.00
N THR A 17 -25.08 -75.39 55.28
CA THR A 17 -25.23 -74.41 56.35
C THR A 17 -23.90 -73.71 56.74
N ALA A 18 -22.76 -74.34 56.61
CA ALA A 18 -21.46 -73.76 56.96
C ALA A 18 -20.99 -72.74 55.84
N VAL A 19 -21.33 -72.98 54.57
CA VAL A 19 -20.97 -72.10 53.41
C VAL A 19 -21.79 -70.81 53.53
N VAL A 20 -23.05 -70.87 53.89
CA VAL A 20 -23.91 -69.63 54.04
C VAL A 20 -23.43 -68.75 55.18
N LEU A 21 -22.97 -69.31 56.30
CA LEU A 21 -22.46 -68.54 57.43
C LEU A 21 -21.08 -67.86 57.14
N VAL A 22 -20.25 -68.49 56.37
CA VAL A 22 -18.97 -67.91 55.97
C VAL A 22 -19.22 -66.76 54.97
N PHE A 23 -20.16 -66.89 54.04
CA PHE A 23 -20.55 -65.80 53.15
C PHE A 23 -21.15 -64.59 53.83
N LEU A 24 -21.99 -64.82 54.90
CA LEU A 24 -22.60 -63.74 55.69
C LEU A 24 -21.58 -63.00 56.58
N LEU A 25 -20.51 -63.67 57.03
CA LEU A 25 -19.44 -63.06 57.83
C LEU A 25 -18.42 -62.32 56.95
N LEU A 26 -18.25 -62.72 55.71
CA LEU A 26 -17.39 -62.03 54.75
C LEU A 26 -18.07 -60.84 54.07
N ALA A 27 -19.41 -60.79 54.00
CA ALA A 27 -20.14 -59.68 53.41
C ALA A 27 -20.38 -58.52 54.44
N GLY A 28 -20.29 -58.77 55.74
CA GLY A 28 -20.54 -57.77 56.81
C GLY A 28 -19.52 -56.63 56.90
N PRO A 29 -18.22 -56.86 56.82
CA PRO A 29 -17.20 -55.78 56.88
C PRO A 29 -16.90 -55.06 55.58
N PHE A 30 -17.28 -55.62 54.44
CA PHE A 30 -17.03 -54.98 53.12
C PHE A 30 -18.15 -54.02 52.68
N GLY A 31 -19.28 -54.04 53.35
CA GLY A 31 -20.42 -53.13 53.01
C GLY A 31 -20.29 -51.70 53.51
N MET A 32 -19.21 -51.31 54.24
CA MET A 32 -19.01 -49.95 54.72
C MET A 32 -17.77 -49.21 54.17
N LEU A 33 -17.10 -49.82 53.24
CA LEU A 33 -16.02 -49.16 52.45
C LEU A 33 -16.47 -49.04 51.00
N VAL A 34 -17.64 -48.45 50.75
CA VAL A 34 -17.86 -47.73 49.50
C VAL A 34 -17.03 -46.46 49.69
N PRO A 35 -15.90 -46.29 49.00
CA PRO A 35 -15.29 -44.98 48.95
C PRO A 35 -16.39 -44.08 48.44
N ALA A 36 -16.73 -43.05 49.20
CA ALA A 36 -17.46 -41.95 48.61
C ALA A 36 -16.66 -41.62 47.34
N ALA A 37 -17.19 -42.00 46.20
CA ALA A 37 -16.69 -41.48 44.94
C ALA A 37 -16.83 -39.96 45.10
N SER A 38 -15.75 -39.32 45.52
CA SER A 38 -15.67 -37.88 45.37
C SER A 38 -15.95 -37.68 43.90
N ALA A 39 -17.13 -37.10 43.62
CA ALA A 39 -17.44 -36.64 42.27
C ALA A 39 -16.28 -35.71 41.88
N GLN A 40 -15.34 -36.20 41.11
CA GLN A 40 -14.29 -35.38 40.57
C GLN A 40 -14.96 -34.34 39.66
N ILE A 41 -14.82 -33.10 40.04
CA ILE A 41 -15.18 -31.98 39.15
C ILE A 41 -14.17 -32.06 38.04
N LEU A 42 -14.58 -32.50 36.85
CA LEU A 42 -13.81 -32.51 35.64
C LEU A 42 -14.30 -31.32 34.82
N PRO A 43 -13.52 -30.25 34.73
CA PRO A 43 -13.80 -29.16 33.82
C PRO A 43 -13.56 -29.60 32.38
N ASP A 44 -14.32 -28.99 31.43
CA ASP A 44 -14.22 -29.32 30.02
C ASP A 44 -14.59 -28.08 29.20
N ILE A 45 -13.58 -27.42 28.63
CA ILE A 45 -13.71 -26.19 27.86
C ILE A 45 -13.09 -26.38 26.47
N THR A 46 -13.77 -25.87 25.47
CA THR A 46 -13.23 -25.75 24.10
C THR A 46 -13.40 -24.33 23.61
N ILE A 47 -12.45 -23.87 22.79
CA ILE A 47 -12.50 -22.58 22.13
C ILE A 47 -12.40 -22.76 20.62
N GLU A 48 -13.30 -22.12 19.87
CA GLU A 48 -13.29 -22.10 18.42
C GLU A 48 -13.47 -20.66 17.94
N CYS A 49 -12.48 -20.15 17.22
CA CYS A 49 -12.45 -18.79 16.68
C CYS A 49 -12.74 -18.78 15.18
N VAL A 50 -13.08 -17.63 14.62
CA VAL A 50 -13.08 -17.44 13.16
C VAL A 50 -11.69 -17.73 12.61
N ASN A 51 -11.61 -18.41 11.46
CA ASN A 51 -10.33 -18.86 10.92
C ASN A 51 -9.42 -17.71 10.46
N SER A 52 -10.00 -16.62 9.94
CA SER A 52 -9.23 -15.47 9.46
C SER A 52 -10.02 -14.17 9.52
N VAL A 53 -9.28 -13.05 9.64
CA VAL A 53 -9.79 -11.69 9.56
C VAL A 53 -8.80 -10.81 8.78
N ASP A 54 -9.32 -9.77 8.11
CA ASP A 54 -8.51 -8.80 7.38
C ASP A 54 -8.39 -7.50 8.18
N VAL A 55 -7.19 -6.92 8.25
CA VAL A 55 -6.90 -5.60 8.80
C VAL A 55 -6.39 -4.69 7.69
N ASP A 56 -7.10 -3.59 7.44
CA ASP A 56 -6.69 -2.56 6.49
C ASP A 56 -5.90 -1.48 7.24
N VAL A 57 -4.61 -1.31 6.88
CA VAL A 57 -3.69 -0.32 7.47
C VAL A 57 -3.47 0.89 6.57
N SER A 58 -4.15 0.97 5.43
CA SER A 58 -4.04 2.11 4.51
C SER A 58 -4.39 3.45 5.19
N PRO A 59 -3.84 4.58 4.74
CA PRO A 59 -4.11 5.88 5.32
C PRO A 59 -5.60 6.21 5.42
N GLY A 60 -6.08 6.44 6.66
CA GLY A 60 -7.49 6.73 6.94
C GLY A 60 -8.37 5.53 7.29
N SER A 61 -7.84 4.31 7.24
CA SER A 61 -8.51 3.11 7.73
C SER A 61 -8.61 3.07 9.26
N THR A 62 -9.43 2.16 9.79
CA THR A 62 -9.55 1.95 11.24
C THR A 62 -8.38 1.17 11.84
N ARG A 63 -7.66 0.42 11.03
CA ARG A 63 -6.53 -0.44 11.40
C ARG A 63 -6.88 -1.48 12.48
N THR A 64 -8.14 -1.89 12.52
CA THR A 64 -8.63 -2.85 13.50
C THR A 64 -9.58 -3.85 12.86
N ALA A 65 -9.54 -5.09 13.34
CA ALA A 65 -10.53 -6.12 13.05
C ALA A 65 -11.06 -6.74 14.34
N MET A 66 -12.23 -7.38 14.25
CA MET A 66 -12.82 -8.11 15.36
C MET A 66 -12.77 -9.60 15.08
N VAL A 67 -12.12 -10.33 15.97
CA VAL A 67 -12.11 -11.79 16.02
C VAL A 67 -13.21 -12.23 16.99
N ASN A 68 -14.09 -13.10 16.52
CA ASN A 68 -15.13 -13.68 17.35
C ASN A 68 -14.80 -15.15 17.62
N CYS A 69 -14.81 -15.54 18.89
CA CYS A 69 -14.60 -16.90 19.32
C CYS A 69 -15.81 -17.40 20.12
N GLU A 70 -16.05 -18.69 20.02
CA GLU A 70 -17.05 -19.43 20.79
C GLU A 70 -16.32 -20.24 21.87
N LEU A 71 -16.71 -20.05 23.14
CA LEU A 71 -16.27 -20.88 24.24
C LEU A 71 -17.41 -21.82 24.63
N GLU A 72 -17.20 -23.12 24.48
CA GLU A 72 -18.17 -24.15 24.87
C GLU A 72 -17.70 -24.85 26.14
N ASN A 73 -18.57 -24.87 27.18
CA ASN A 73 -18.39 -25.64 28.37
C ASN A 73 -19.24 -26.92 28.32
N ALA A 74 -18.58 -28.04 28.03
CA ALA A 74 -19.24 -29.35 27.96
C ALA A 74 -19.45 -30.00 29.35
N SER A 75 -18.97 -29.38 30.43
CA SER A 75 -19.12 -29.91 31.77
C SER A 75 -20.50 -29.65 32.38
N MET A 76 -20.76 -30.26 33.55
CA MET A 76 -22.00 -30.05 34.31
C MET A 76 -21.91 -28.86 35.28
N TRP A 77 -20.82 -28.12 35.25
CA TRP A 77 -20.48 -27.07 36.22
C TRP A 77 -20.34 -25.75 35.53
N GLU A 78 -20.72 -24.67 36.18
CA GLU A 78 -20.35 -23.32 35.72
C GLU A 78 -18.84 -23.15 35.90
N GLU A 79 -18.14 -22.71 34.83
CA GLU A 79 -16.70 -22.57 34.80
C GLU A 79 -16.30 -21.10 34.65
N GLU A 80 -15.28 -20.70 35.42
CA GLU A 80 -14.57 -19.43 35.25
C GLU A 80 -13.35 -19.70 34.41
N VAL A 81 -13.27 -19.08 33.24
CA VAL A 81 -12.22 -19.30 32.25
C VAL A 81 -11.34 -18.05 32.15
N SER A 82 -10.05 -18.20 32.34
CA SER A 82 -9.05 -17.17 32.06
C SER A 82 -8.67 -17.25 30.60
N LEU A 83 -8.57 -16.10 29.94
CA LEU A 83 -8.16 -15.98 28.56
C LEU A 83 -6.76 -15.36 28.48
N ASP A 84 -5.88 -15.98 27.70
CA ASP A 84 -4.58 -15.44 27.31
C ASP A 84 -4.56 -15.22 25.82
N ILE A 85 -4.41 -13.95 25.40
CA ILE A 85 -4.47 -13.52 24.01
C ILE A 85 -3.11 -12.96 23.68
N SER A 86 -2.43 -13.56 22.70
CA SER A 86 -1.08 -13.17 22.33
C SER A 86 -0.89 -13.11 20.81
N SER A 87 -0.06 -12.18 20.37
CA SER A 87 0.47 -12.09 19.01
C SER A 87 1.92 -11.61 19.11
N GLU A 88 2.75 -11.94 18.15
CA GLU A 88 4.16 -11.51 18.15
C GLU A 88 4.27 -10.05 17.69
N ASP A 89 3.51 -9.65 16.68
CA ASP A 89 3.68 -8.37 15.99
C ASP A 89 2.44 -7.45 16.08
N LEU A 90 1.24 -8.04 16.30
CA LEU A 90 0.00 -7.29 16.37
C LEU A 90 -0.45 -7.04 17.82
N SER A 91 -1.20 -5.99 18.03
CA SER A 91 -1.84 -5.74 19.31
C SER A 91 -3.22 -6.40 19.33
N ALA A 92 -3.40 -7.38 20.21
CA ALA A 92 -4.67 -8.07 20.42
C ALA A 92 -5.21 -7.83 21.83
N THR A 93 -6.46 -7.47 21.96
CA THR A 93 -7.11 -7.16 23.25
C THR A 93 -8.50 -7.77 23.31
N GLY A 94 -8.81 -8.39 24.45
CA GLY A 94 -10.10 -9.02 24.73
C GLY A 94 -10.39 -9.07 26.24
N PRO A 95 -11.40 -9.81 26.67
CA PRO A 95 -11.66 -10.02 28.08
C PRO A 95 -10.58 -10.90 28.74
N ASP A 96 -10.18 -10.58 29.96
CA ASP A 96 -9.21 -11.37 30.73
C ASP A 96 -9.79 -12.67 31.25
N SER A 97 -11.12 -12.69 31.54
CA SER A 97 -11.84 -13.86 32.01
C SER A 97 -13.31 -13.83 31.63
N VAL A 98 -13.94 -15.00 31.57
CA VAL A 98 -15.35 -15.18 31.22
C VAL A 98 -15.93 -16.34 32.05
N SER A 99 -17.16 -16.15 32.58
CA SER A 99 -17.93 -17.23 33.19
C SER A 99 -18.77 -17.92 32.10
N VAL A 100 -18.61 -19.25 31.98
CA VAL A 100 -19.35 -20.08 31.02
C VAL A 100 -20.26 -21.03 31.79
N PRO A 101 -21.60 -20.89 31.70
CA PRO A 101 -22.52 -21.78 32.36
C PRO A 101 -22.40 -23.23 31.90
N ALA A 102 -22.86 -24.17 32.74
CA ALA A 102 -22.81 -25.60 32.44
C ALA A 102 -23.57 -25.96 31.16
N GLY A 103 -22.87 -26.59 30.20
CA GLY A 103 -23.44 -27.02 28.90
C GLY A 103 -23.82 -25.89 27.95
N GLU A 104 -23.31 -24.68 28.18
CA GLU A 104 -23.57 -23.52 27.32
C GLU A 104 -22.33 -23.06 26.54
N THR A 105 -22.60 -22.31 25.48
CA THR A 105 -21.60 -21.64 24.68
C THR A 105 -21.68 -20.12 24.85
N VAL A 106 -20.56 -19.46 25.07
CA VAL A 106 -20.48 -18.01 25.24
C VAL A 106 -19.63 -17.44 24.10
N LEU A 107 -20.12 -16.36 23.46
CA LEU A 107 -19.36 -15.62 22.44
C LEU A 107 -18.48 -14.58 23.11
N ILE A 108 -17.22 -14.56 22.70
CA ILE A 108 -16.25 -13.51 23.04
C ILE A 108 -15.79 -12.78 21.79
N SER A 109 -15.43 -11.51 21.96
CA SER A 109 -14.89 -10.70 20.88
C SER A 109 -13.53 -10.14 21.29
N ILE A 110 -12.57 -10.32 20.41
CA ILE A 110 -11.19 -9.86 20.55
C ILE A 110 -10.97 -8.78 19.50
N THR A 111 -10.41 -7.65 19.89
CA THR A 111 -10.02 -6.60 18.94
C THR A 111 -8.54 -6.77 18.61
N VAL A 112 -8.25 -6.95 17.34
CA VAL A 112 -6.88 -6.96 16.80
C VAL A 112 -6.63 -5.63 16.13
N SER A 113 -5.46 -5.04 16.35
CA SER A 113 -5.03 -3.79 15.73
C SER A 113 -3.58 -3.89 15.25
N ALA A 114 -3.30 -3.23 14.12
CA ALA A 114 -1.99 -3.10 13.54
C ALA A 114 -1.55 -1.64 13.49
N ASP A 115 -0.25 -1.39 13.45
CA ASP A 115 0.30 -0.06 13.19
C ASP A 115 0.16 0.29 11.70
N GLN A 116 0.30 1.57 11.35
CA GLN A 116 0.14 2.02 9.96
C GLN A 116 1.28 1.54 9.05
N ASP A 117 2.44 1.35 9.62
CA ASP A 117 3.67 0.87 8.99
C ASP A 117 3.87 -0.65 9.12
N GLU A 118 2.82 -1.38 9.49
CA GLU A 118 2.89 -2.84 9.53
C GLU A 118 2.98 -3.41 8.11
N GLU A 119 3.97 -4.27 7.89
CA GLU A 119 4.17 -4.91 6.58
C GLU A 119 2.94 -5.71 6.14
N ALA A 120 2.71 -5.76 4.83
CA ALA A 120 1.68 -6.63 4.26
C ALA A 120 2.05 -8.11 4.45
N GLY A 121 1.09 -8.92 4.88
CA GLY A 121 1.34 -10.33 5.13
C GLY A 121 0.32 -10.99 6.03
N ASP A 122 0.59 -12.25 6.37
CA ASP A 122 -0.25 -13.04 7.25
C ASP A 122 0.42 -13.16 8.62
N TYR A 123 -0.33 -12.80 9.64
CA TYR A 123 0.06 -12.79 11.04
C TYR A 123 -0.80 -13.77 11.82
N GLN A 124 -0.37 -14.16 13.02
CA GLN A 124 -1.14 -15.07 13.86
C GLN A 124 -1.45 -14.45 15.21
N VAL A 125 -2.70 -14.66 15.65
CA VAL A 125 -3.17 -14.38 16.99
C VAL A 125 -3.55 -15.69 17.66
N ASN A 126 -2.89 -15.99 18.76
CA ASN A 126 -3.19 -17.18 19.57
C ASN A 126 -4.11 -16.80 20.71
N VAL A 127 -5.18 -17.56 20.88
CA VAL A 127 -6.16 -17.39 21.95
C VAL A 127 -6.20 -18.67 22.78
N SER A 128 -5.79 -18.58 24.03
CA SER A 128 -5.79 -19.71 24.97
C SER A 128 -6.81 -19.50 26.06
N ALA A 129 -7.56 -20.54 26.37
CA ALA A 129 -8.59 -20.56 27.41
C ALA A 129 -8.19 -21.60 28.48
N GLU A 130 -8.09 -21.19 29.73
CA GLU A 130 -7.80 -22.08 30.86
C GLU A 130 -8.90 -21.96 31.95
N VAL A 131 -9.45 -23.10 32.37
CA VAL A 131 -10.41 -23.12 33.45
C VAL A 131 -9.71 -22.89 34.79
N THR A 132 -10.05 -21.82 35.47
CA THR A 132 -9.47 -21.45 36.77
C THR A 132 -10.29 -21.95 37.92
N SER A 133 -11.63 -22.03 37.78
CA SER A 133 -12.54 -22.62 38.79
C SER A 133 -13.75 -23.26 38.14
N ALA A 134 -14.30 -24.29 38.78
CA ALA A 134 -15.55 -24.90 38.44
C ALA A 134 -16.48 -24.90 39.68
N SER A 135 -17.66 -24.29 39.56
CA SER A 135 -18.59 -24.02 40.70
C SER A 135 -17.86 -23.38 41.89
N GLY A 136 -16.93 -22.45 41.65
CA GLY A 136 -16.19 -21.76 42.71
C GLY A 136 -15.08 -22.58 43.37
N VAL A 137 -14.80 -23.80 42.89
CA VAL A 137 -13.68 -24.64 43.34
C VAL A 137 -12.51 -24.46 42.37
N PRO A 138 -11.32 -24.06 42.83
CA PRO A 138 -10.16 -23.91 41.97
C PRO A 138 -9.77 -25.24 41.34
N VAL A 139 -9.53 -25.22 40.00
CA VAL A 139 -9.23 -26.41 39.18
C VAL A 139 -8.09 -26.16 38.20
N LEU A 140 -7.19 -25.26 38.57
CA LEU A 140 -6.09 -24.80 37.71
C LEU A 140 -5.33 -25.94 36.99
N GLY A 141 -5.15 -25.80 35.70
CA GLY A 141 -4.38 -26.73 34.85
C GLY A 141 -5.08 -28.05 34.55
N LEU A 142 -6.37 -28.19 34.84
CA LEU A 142 -7.14 -29.42 34.57
C LEU A 142 -7.85 -29.41 33.21
N ALA A 143 -8.22 -28.25 32.71
CA ALA A 143 -8.80 -28.08 31.37
C ALA A 143 -8.27 -26.77 30.73
N SER A 144 -7.82 -26.87 29.53
CA SER A 144 -7.41 -25.75 28.69
C SER A 144 -7.54 -26.13 27.24
N ASP A 145 -7.82 -25.15 26.40
CA ASP A 145 -7.84 -25.28 24.96
C ASP A 145 -7.30 -23.99 24.33
N SER A 146 -6.89 -24.06 23.07
CA SER A 146 -6.37 -22.89 22.36
C SER A 146 -6.68 -22.99 20.88
N ASP A 147 -6.88 -21.83 20.26
CA ASP A 147 -7.12 -21.69 18.83
C ASP A 147 -6.26 -20.56 18.25
N GLU A 148 -5.97 -20.66 16.95
CA GLU A 148 -5.13 -19.72 16.20
C GLU A 148 -5.97 -19.04 15.12
N VAL A 149 -5.87 -17.72 15.04
CA VAL A 149 -6.54 -16.90 14.04
C VAL A 149 -5.52 -16.27 13.12
N GLU A 150 -5.70 -16.48 11.81
CA GLU A 150 -4.91 -15.81 10.79
C GLU A 150 -5.43 -14.38 10.60
N VAL A 151 -4.53 -13.40 10.65
CA VAL A 151 -4.82 -11.99 10.42
C VAL A 151 -4.05 -11.54 9.19
N THR A 152 -4.78 -11.24 8.11
CA THR A 152 -4.17 -10.77 6.86
C THR A 152 -4.12 -9.25 6.84
N ILE A 153 -2.92 -8.69 6.69
CA ILE A 153 -2.71 -7.27 6.39
C ILE A 153 -2.58 -7.10 4.89
N ALA A 154 -3.52 -6.38 4.28
CA ALA A 154 -3.55 -6.15 2.85
C ALA A 154 -2.43 -5.22 2.40
N GLU A 155 -1.87 -5.49 1.22
CA GLU A 155 -0.94 -4.58 0.56
C GLU A 155 -1.63 -3.26 0.19
N TYR A 156 -0.95 -2.14 0.45
CA TYR A 156 -1.36 -0.85 -0.09
C TYR A 156 -0.16 -0.05 -0.57
N THR A 157 -0.39 0.76 -1.59
CA THR A 157 0.52 1.81 -2.04
C THR A 157 -0.32 3.00 -2.48
N THR A 158 -0.08 4.15 -1.90
CA THR A 158 -0.72 5.41 -2.27
C THR A 158 0.34 6.46 -2.54
N CYS A 159 0.22 7.17 -3.67
CA CYS A 159 1.16 8.22 -4.06
C CYS A 159 0.41 9.51 -4.34
N ASP A 160 0.97 10.59 -3.84
CA ASP A 160 0.61 11.96 -4.22
C ASP A 160 1.77 12.61 -4.96
N HIS A 161 1.48 13.50 -5.91
CA HIS A 161 2.50 14.26 -6.60
C HIS A 161 2.16 15.75 -6.66
N ILE A 162 3.20 16.57 -6.59
CA ILE A 162 3.08 18.03 -6.70
C ILE A 162 4.00 18.50 -7.81
N VAL A 163 3.40 19.10 -8.84
CA VAL A 163 4.13 19.70 -9.94
C VAL A 163 4.70 21.05 -9.50
N GLY A 164 6.02 21.17 -9.60
CA GLY A 164 6.73 22.41 -9.29
C GLY A 164 6.42 23.51 -10.32
N GLN A 165 6.76 24.74 -9.96
CA GLN A 165 6.60 25.86 -10.88
C GLN A 165 7.58 25.71 -12.06
N GLY A 166 7.02 25.69 -13.23
CA GLY A 166 7.74 25.69 -14.49
C GLY A 166 6.76 26.07 -15.57
N GLY A 167 7.11 26.83 -16.54
CA GLY A 167 6.19 27.25 -17.60
C GLY A 167 6.12 28.75 -17.74
N GLY A 168 5.12 29.25 -18.44
CA GLY A 168 4.98 30.64 -18.82
C GLY A 168 5.10 30.79 -20.35
N THR A 169 5.51 31.97 -20.80
CA THR A 169 5.70 32.24 -22.23
C THR A 169 7.10 31.88 -22.65
N LEU A 170 7.22 31.04 -23.67
CA LEU A 170 8.44 30.51 -24.24
C LEU A 170 8.50 30.81 -25.74
N GLU A 171 9.70 30.90 -26.31
CA GLU A 171 9.87 30.93 -27.77
C GLU A 171 9.94 29.52 -28.34
N ALA A 172 9.54 29.37 -29.58
CA ALA A 172 9.66 28.13 -30.31
C ALA A 172 11.10 27.60 -30.30
N GLY A 173 11.28 26.30 -30.03
CA GLY A 173 12.57 25.63 -29.92
C GLY A 173 13.25 25.75 -28.56
N GLN A 174 12.58 26.29 -27.55
CA GLN A 174 13.07 26.27 -26.17
C GLN A 174 12.64 25.00 -25.43
N ILE A 175 13.39 24.65 -24.38
CA ILE A 175 13.09 23.50 -23.51
C ILE A 175 12.32 23.99 -22.29
N ILE A 176 11.20 23.34 -22.01
CA ILE A 176 10.47 23.44 -20.77
C ILE A 176 11.11 22.47 -19.79
N SER A 177 11.52 22.95 -18.62
CA SER A 177 12.02 22.10 -17.54
C SER A 177 11.23 22.37 -16.26
N PHE A 178 10.78 21.32 -15.60
CA PHE A 178 10.09 21.41 -14.33
C PHE A 178 10.35 20.16 -13.47
N SER A 179 10.15 20.30 -12.17
CA SER A 179 10.29 19.21 -11.21
C SER A 179 8.92 18.77 -10.70
N VAL A 180 8.82 17.51 -10.35
CA VAL A 180 7.66 16.93 -9.68
C VAL A 180 8.13 16.27 -8.42
N SER A 181 7.60 16.70 -7.28
CA SER A 181 7.80 16.02 -6.00
C SER A 181 6.74 14.94 -5.86
N ILE A 182 7.15 13.71 -5.61
CA ILE A 182 6.30 12.55 -5.43
C ILE A 182 6.49 12.08 -3.99
N SER A 183 5.40 11.84 -3.29
CA SER A 183 5.39 11.29 -1.94
C SER A 183 4.48 10.08 -1.92
N CYS A 184 5.03 8.94 -1.55
CA CYS A 184 4.32 7.67 -1.52
C CYS A 184 4.37 7.09 -0.10
N ASP A 185 3.24 6.54 0.34
CA ASP A 185 3.12 5.68 1.51
C ASP A 185 2.81 4.26 1.04
N SER A 186 3.49 3.28 1.61
CA SER A 186 3.34 1.87 1.24
C SER A 186 3.71 0.98 2.43
N ASN A 187 3.06 -0.18 2.53
CA ASN A 187 3.46 -1.25 3.45
C ASN A 187 4.03 -2.47 2.72
N THR A 188 4.51 -2.27 1.51
CA THR A 188 5.17 -3.29 0.69
C THR A 188 6.10 -2.63 -0.32
N ASP A 189 7.11 -3.37 -0.77
CA ASP A 189 7.97 -2.91 -1.85
C ASP A 189 7.20 -2.85 -3.17
N SER A 190 7.21 -1.69 -3.81
CA SER A 190 6.51 -1.47 -5.07
C SER A 190 7.25 -0.51 -6.00
N THR A 191 6.73 -0.32 -7.20
CA THR A 191 7.31 0.59 -8.19
C THR A 191 6.20 1.26 -8.97
N THR A 192 6.27 2.57 -9.11
CA THR A 192 5.36 3.32 -9.98
C THR A 192 6.11 4.16 -11.00
N LYS A 193 5.43 4.59 -12.06
CA LYS A 193 6.01 5.39 -13.14
C LYS A 193 5.16 6.62 -13.39
N TYR A 194 5.84 7.72 -13.59
CA TYR A 194 5.21 9.00 -13.93
C TYR A 194 5.62 9.43 -15.32
N SER A 195 4.66 9.90 -16.09
CA SER A 195 4.87 10.41 -17.46
C SER A 195 4.14 11.71 -17.67
N THR A 196 4.63 12.50 -18.63
CA THR A 196 4.02 13.77 -19.00
C THR A 196 3.02 13.61 -20.13
N ARG A 197 2.02 14.48 -20.17
CA ARG A 197 1.10 14.65 -21.29
C ARG A 197 0.84 16.13 -21.51
N LEU A 198 0.73 16.52 -22.79
CA LEU A 198 0.33 17.85 -23.19
C LEU A 198 -1.16 17.88 -23.52
N ILE A 199 -1.84 18.90 -23.03
CA ILE A 199 -3.25 19.17 -23.33
C ILE A 199 -3.31 20.58 -23.92
N ASP A 200 -3.88 20.72 -25.10
CA ASP A 200 -4.14 22.01 -25.71
C ASP A 200 -5.47 22.62 -25.24
N ASP A 201 -5.72 23.87 -25.62
CA ASP A 201 -6.97 24.57 -25.25
C ASP A 201 -8.23 23.89 -25.81
N SER A 202 -8.10 23.03 -26.82
CA SER A 202 -9.22 22.25 -27.37
C SER A 202 -9.51 20.98 -26.59
N GLY A 203 -8.68 20.65 -25.59
CA GLY A 203 -8.78 19.44 -24.79
C GLY A 203 -8.24 18.20 -25.49
N SER A 204 -7.41 18.38 -26.55
CA SER A 204 -6.70 17.26 -27.17
C SER A 204 -5.59 16.77 -26.24
N ALA A 205 -5.64 15.50 -25.88
CA ALA A 205 -4.65 14.83 -25.03
C ALA A 205 -3.49 14.20 -25.82
N ALA A 206 -3.39 14.50 -27.11
CA ALA A 206 -2.29 14.01 -27.96
C ALA A 206 -1.11 14.99 -27.89
N TRP A 207 0.10 14.46 -27.95
CA TRP A 207 1.29 15.29 -28.13
C TRP A 207 1.14 16.11 -29.42
N PRO A 208 1.17 17.45 -29.36
CA PRO A 208 1.11 18.26 -30.56
C PRO A 208 2.31 18.02 -31.46
N SER A 209 2.14 18.18 -32.76
CA SER A 209 3.23 17.98 -33.72
C SER A 209 4.40 18.89 -33.42
N GLY A 210 5.59 18.30 -33.33
CA GLY A 210 6.87 19.00 -33.13
C GLY A 210 7.26 19.20 -31.65
N PHE A 211 6.40 18.91 -30.70
CA PHE A 211 6.84 18.75 -29.31
C PHE A 211 7.54 17.41 -29.14
N ASP A 212 8.61 17.38 -28.35
CA ASP A 212 9.41 16.18 -28.11
C ASP A 212 9.66 16.02 -26.60
N ASP A 213 9.27 14.87 -26.06
CA ASP A 213 9.50 14.53 -24.65
C ASP A 213 10.93 14.02 -24.48
N GLN A 214 11.75 14.83 -23.82
CA GLN A 214 13.16 14.53 -23.57
C GLN A 214 13.34 13.64 -22.32
N SER A 215 12.31 13.51 -21.48
CA SER A 215 12.30 12.67 -20.27
C SER A 215 10.95 11.96 -20.16
N PRO A 216 10.70 10.93 -20.98
CA PRO A 216 9.36 10.36 -21.15
C PRO A 216 8.77 9.71 -19.89
N GLN A 217 9.62 9.20 -19.01
CA GLN A 217 9.16 8.51 -17.79
C GLN A 217 10.12 8.73 -16.63
N CYS A 218 9.55 8.84 -15.43
CA CYS A 218 10.28 8.77 -14.17
C CYS A 218 9.79 7.54 -13.41
N GLU A 219 10.69 6.64 -13.09
CA GLU A 219 10.42 5.43 -12.32
C GLU A 219 10.79 5.70 -10.85
N VAL A 220 9.84 5.47 -9.95
CA VAL A 220 9.98 5.64 -8.52
C VAL A 220 9.90 4.28 -7.84
N LEU A 221 10.97 3.92 -7.15
CA LEU A 221 11.02 2.74 -6.28
C LEU A 221 10.44 3.13 -4.93
N ILE A 222 9.43 2.40 -4.49
CA ILE A 222 8.72 2.66 -3.24
C ILE A 222 9.04 1.49 -2.31
N PRO A 223 9.95 1.67 -1.34
CA PRO A 223 10.20 0.66 -0.33
C PRO A 223 9.00 0.58 0.64
N ASP A 224 8.95 -0.49 1.39
CA ASP A 224 8.17 -0.55 2.60
C ASP A 224 8.47 0.67 3.50
N GLY A 225 7.41 1.28 4.08
CA GLY A 225 7.48 2.56 4.79
C GLY A 225 7.42 3.80 3.89
N GLY A 226 7.32 3.62 2.56
CA GLY A 226 7.14 4.71 1.61
C GLY A 226 8.41 5.45 1.21
N THR A 227 8.26 6.49 0.38
CA THR A 227 9.38 7.31 -0.14
C THR A 227 8.95 8.71 -0.51
N SER A 228 9.93 9.61 -0.64
CA SER A 228 9.75 10.94 -1.24
C SER A 228 10.84 11.19 -2.26
N GLU A 229 10.44 11.34 -3.52
CA GLU A 229 11.33 11.44 -4.68
C GLU A 229 11.02 12.69 -5.49
N ASN A 230 12.02 13.18 -6.25
CA ASN A 230 11.86 14.30 -7.17
C ASN A 230 12.21 13.88 -8.59
N CYS A 231 11.22 13.93 -9.47
CA CYS A 231 11.38 13.71 -10.89
C CYS A 231 11.66 15.02 -11.63
N GLN A 232 12.53 14.98 -12.64
CA GLN A 232 12.78 16.11 -13.53
C GLN A 232 12.28 15.77 -14.93
N PHE A 233 11.44 16.65 -15.47
CA PHE A 233 10.90 16.50 -16.82
C PHE A 233 11.36 17.62 -17.72
N GLN A 234 11.64 17.29 -18.99
CA GLN A 234 12.08 18.20 -20.01
C GLN A 234 11.30 17.96 -21.30
N ILE A 235 10.73 19.01 -21.85
CA ILE A 235 9.98 18.96 -23.09
C ILE A 235 10.53 19.99 -24.04
N LEU A 236 10.97 19.56 -25.22
CA LEU A 236 11.40 20.45 -26.28
C LEU A 236 10.17 20.97 -27.03
N THR A 237 10.05 22.28 -27.16
CA THR A 237 8.99 22.92 -27.96
C THR A 237 9.34 22.87 -29.46
N PRO A 238 8.31 22.91 -30.34
CA PRO A 238 8.56 22.93 -31.80
C PRO A 238 9.43 24.10 -32.21
N SER A 239 10.43 23.86 -33.08
CA SER A 239 11.30 24.92 -33.58
C SER A 239 10.64 25.83 -34.63
N ASN A 240 9.61 25.33 -35.31
CA ASN A 240 8.89 26.00 -36.38
C ASN A 240 7.39 26.10 -36.05
N LEU A 241 7.01 27.09 -35.24
CA LEU A 241 5.60 27.43 -34.99
C LEU A 241 5.19 28.60 -35.88
N GLU A 242 4.08 28.45 -36.58
CA GLU A 242 3.48 29.54 -37.39
C GLU A 242 2.54 30.39 -36.53
N TYR A 243 1.94 29.76 -35.48
CA TYR A 243 0.99 30.40 -34.58
C TYR A 243 1.35 30.11 -33.13
N THR A 244 0.94 31.00 -32.23
CA THR A 244 1.07 30.76 -30.79
C THR A 244 0.31 29.50 -30.41
N TRP A 245 0.96 28.62 -29.64
CA TRP A 245 0.35 27.45 -29.02
C TRP A 245 0.15 27.72 -27.53
N GLU A 246 -1.04 27.44 -27.02
CA GLU A 246 -1.38 27.55 -25.61
C GLU A 246 -1.93 26.20 -25.09
N GLY A 247 -1.55 25.82 -23.89
CA GLY A 247 -1.97 24.58 -23.27
C GLY A 247 -1.26 24.34 -21.94
N CYS A 248 -1.24 23.08 -21.52
CA CYS A 248 -0.58 22.70 -20.28
C CYS A 248 0.10 21.35 -20.37
N VAL A 249 1.09 21.15 -19.49
CA VAL A 249 1.70 19.85 -19.20
C VAL A 249 1.09 19.34 -17.90
N ILE A 250 0.60 18.12 -17.94
CA ILE A 250 0.20 17.35 -16.77
C ILE A 250 1.14 16.19 -16.57
N VAL A 251 1.22 15.72 -15.34
CA VAL A 251 1.96 14.50 -14.95
C VAL A 251 0.94 13.45 -14.55
N LEU A 252 1.12 12.25 -15.05
CA LEU A 252 0.25 11.12 -14.79
C LEU A 252 1.07 9.95 -14.27
N GLU A 253 0.54 9.32 -13.27
CA GLU A 253 0.98 7.99 -12.84
C GLU A 253 0.59 6.95 -13.90
N ASP A 254 1.32 5.84 -13.98
CA ASP A 254 1.04 4.77 -14.94
C ASP A 254 -0.38 4.20 -14.74
N GLY A 255 -1.11 4.08 -15.83
CA GLY A 255 -2.53 3.72 -15.80
C GLY A 255 -3.50 4.87 -15.48
N GLY A 256 -2.99 6.06 -15.14
CA GLY A 256 -3.80 7.25 -14.89
C GLY A 256 -4.59 7.74 -16.11
N SER A 257 -5.80 8.22 -15.90
CA SER A 257 -6.63 8.74 -16.98
C SER A 257 -6.27 10.19 -17.34
N VAL A 258 -6.13 10.46 -18.64
CA VAL A 258 -5.86 11.83 -19.13
C VAL A 258 -7.13 12.68 -19.00
N PRO A 259 -7.08 13.84 -18.32
CA PRO A 259 -8.20 14.74 -18.22
C PRO A 259 -8.52 15.39 -19.60
N LYS A 260 -9.77 15.78 -19.81
CA LYS A 260 -10.23 16.38 -21.07
C LYS A 260 -9.85 17.86 -21.23
N SER A 261 -9.36 18.50 -20.20
CA SER A 261 -8.95 19.91 -20.18
C SER A 261 -7.85 20.11 -19.14
N CYS A 262 -7.11 21.19 -19.24
CA CYS A 262 -6.12 21.57 -18.25
C CYS A 262 -6.74 21.67 -16.85
N PRO A 263 -6.21 20.97 -15.85
CA PRO A 263 -6.63 21.10 -14.45
C PRO A 263 -6.34 22.50 -13.91
N SER A 264 -7.01 22.89 -12.84
CA SER A 264 -6.77 24.19 -12.17
C SER A 264 -5.52 24.19 -11.27
N SER A 265 -5.02 23.01 -10.91
CA SER A 265 -3.87 22.81 -10.02
C SER A 265 -3.04 21.62 -10.50
N ASN A 266 -1.83 21.51 -9.97
CA ASN A 266 -0.91 20.41 -10.27
C ASN A 266 -0.57 20.29 -11.76
N VAL A 267 -0.32 21.42 -12.39
CA VAL A 267 -0.17 21.58 -13.85
C VAL A 267 0.81 22.69 -14.18
N VAL A 268 1.54 22.54 -15.29
CA VAL A 268 2.41 23.58 -15.85
C VAL A 268 1.71 24.22 -17.04
N ASN A 269 1.25 25.45 -16.89
CA ASN A 269 0.65 26.21 -17.99
C ASN A 269 1.74 26.77 -18.91
N ILE A 270 1.56 26.60 -20.21
CA ILE A 270 2.58 26.93 -21.23
C ILE A 270 1.93 27.73 -22.35
N LYS A 271 2.65 28.76 -22.77
CA LYS A 271 2.41 29.50 -24.00
C LYS A 271 3.68 29.50 -24.83
N VAL A 272 3.64 28.95 -26.03
CA VAL A 272 4.79 28.93 -26.94
C VAL A 272 4.53 29.88 -28.10
N GLU A 273 5.37 30.88 -28.23
CA GLU A 273 5.27 31.89 -29.28
C GLU A 273 6.22 31.56 -30.43
N PRO A 274 5.82 31.90 -31.68
CA PRO A 274 6.73 31.80 -32.84
C PRO A 274 8.01 32.57 -32.60
N LYS A 275 9.15 32.08 -33.14
CA LYS A 275 10.42 32.79 -33.08
C LYS A 275 10.32 34.13 -33.79
N THR A 276 10.52 35.20 -33.05
CA THR A 276 10.57 36.55 -33.65
C THR A 276 11.94 36.82 -34.20
N LEU A 277 12.02 37.34 -35.44
CA LEU A 277 13.26 37.84 -35.98
C LEU A 277 13.71 39.07 -35.19
N GLY A 278 14.91 38.99 -34.58
CA GLY A 278 15.49 40.05 -33.75
C GLY A 278 15.84 41.38 -34.44
N ILE A 279 15.21 41.73 -35.58
CA ILE A 279 15.37 43.01 -36.23
C ILE A 279 14.03 43.70 -36.21
N GLY A 280 13.85 44.63 -35.27
CA GLY A 280 12.77 45.61 -35.18
C GLY A 280 11.54 45.30 -36.03
N SER A 281 10.68 44.42 -35.51
CA SER A 281 9.29 44.19 -35.93
C SER A 281 8.99 44.29 -37.43
N ILE A 282 9.67 43.52 -38.27
CA ILE A 282 9.13 43.20 -39.57
C ILE A 282 8.39 41.87 -39.43
N GLU A 283 7.15 41.92 -38.99
CA GLU A 283 6.22 40.80 -39.15
C GLU A 283 5.98 40.59 -40.64
N LEU A 284 6.70 39.65 -41.23
CA LEU A 284 6.33 39.12 -42.53
C LEU A 284 5.24 38.06 -42.28
N THR A 285 4.01 38.54 -42.31
CA THR A 285 2.81 37.67 -42.31
C THR A 285 2.86 36.79 -43.54
N GLY A 286 3.22 35.52 -43.42
CA GLY A 286 3.15 34.48 -44.42
C GLY A 286 4.50 33.97 -44.87
N ASN A 287 4.73 32.66 -44.61
CA ASN A 287 5.80 31.85 -45.15
C ASN A 287 7.27 32.19 -44.77
N GLY A 288 7.64 31.83 -43.54
CA GLY A 288 9.03 31.59 -43.19
C GLY A 288 9.94 32.81 -43.09
N SER A 289 10.84 32.81 -42.14
CA SER A 289 11.92 33.80 -42.05
C SER A 289 12.76 33.81 -43.32
N ILE A 290 12.91 34.98 -43.96
CA ILE A 290 13.81 35.14 -45.12
C ILE A 290 15.29 34.89 -44.77
N PHE A 291 15.62 34.81 -43.48
CA PHE A 291 16.99 34.57 -43.02
C PHE A 291 17.20 33.15 -42.42
N GLY A 292 16.14 32.36 -42.22
CA GLY A 292 16.23 30.98 -41.75
C GLY A 292 17.19 30.79 -40.56
N GLU A 293 18.09 29.82 -40.66
CA GLU A 293 19.08 29.44 -39.67
C GLU A 293 20.10 30.55 -39.28
N TYR A 294 20.17 31.65 -40.07
CA TYR A 294 21.07 32.79 -39.85
C TYR A 294 20.40 33.97 -39.11
N SER A 295 19.25 33.78 -38.48
CA SER A 295 18.49 34.86 -37.85
C SER A 295 19.27 35.60 -36.75
N ASP A 296 20.16 34.91 -36.05
CA ASP A 296 20.94 35.50 -34.95
C ASP A 296 22.08 36.40 -35.46
N GLU A 297 22.54 36.19 -36.67
CA GLU A 297 23.60 37.01 -37.32
C GLU A 297 23.03 38.10 -38.23
N ALA A 298 21.74 38.09 -38.52
CA ALA A 298 21.08 39.04 -39.43
C ALA A 298 21.31 40.52 -39.06
N PRO A 299 21.29 40.97 -37.81
CA PRO A 299 21.62 42.35 -37.42
C PRO A 299 23.02 42.78 -37.84
N ILE A 300 23.98 41.88 -37.72
CA ILE A 300 25.39 42.14 -38.05
C ILE A 300 25.56 42.29 -39.57
N ILE A 301 24.91 41.41 -40.35
CA ILE A 301 24.96 41.42 -41.81
C ILE A 301 24.32 42.69 -42.37
N ILE A 302 23.14 43.07 -41.92
CA ILE A 302 22.43 44.28 -42.38
C ILE A 302 23.20 45.55 -41.95
N GLY A 303 23.68 45.58 -40.71
CA GLY A 303 24.50 46.70 -40.23
C GLY A 303 25.80 46.82 -41.04
N GLY A 304 26.46 45.73 -41.36
CA GLY A 304 27.65 45.72 -42.19
C GLY A 304 27.44 46.24 -43.63
N VAL A 305 26.36 45.79 -44.29
CA VAL A 305 25.99 46.21 -45.65
C VAL A 305 25.62 47.69 -45.68
N ALA A 306 24.81 48.18 -44.72
CA ALA A 306 24.45 49.56 -44.58
C ALA A 306 25.68 50.47 -44.40
N THR A 307 26.64 50.06 -43.56
CA THR A 307 27.87 50.80 -43.29
C THR A 307 28.73 50.93 -44.55
N VAL A 308 28.91 49.84 -45.29
CA VAL A 308 29.65 49.84 -46.57
C VAL A 308 29.00 50.72 -47.62
N LEU A 309 27.67 50.68 -47.74
CA LEU A 309 26.92 51.59 -48.65
C LEU A 309 27.10 53.05 -48.29
N VAL A 310 27.01 53.43 -47.03
CA VAL A 310 27.23 54.80 -46.56
C VAL A 310 28.65 55.27 -46.84
N LEU A 311 29.66 54.45 -46.58
CA LEU A 311 31.05 54.74 -46.87
C LEU A 311 31.29 54.91 -48.37
N ALA A 312 30.66 54.08 -49.21
CA ALA A 312 30.78 54.21 -50.70
C ALA A 312 30.12 55.52 -51.19
N ILE A 313 28.97 55.89 -50.64
CA ILE A 313 28.29 57.16 -50.99
C ILE A 313 29.13 58.36 -50.55
N VAL A 314 29.69 58.37 -49.39
CA VAL A 314 30.57 59.43 -48.86
C VAL A 314 31.83 59.52 -49.71
N GLY A 315 32.45 58.36 -50.04
CA GLY A 315 33.61 58.28 -50.91
C GLY A 315 33.34 58.89 -52.28
N MET A 316 32.20 58.59 -52.93
CA MET A 316 31.78 59.18 -54.18
C MET A 316 31.57 60.70 -54.11
N LEU A 317 30.96 61.15 -53.03
CA LEU A 317 30.72 62.61 -52.84
C LEU A 317 32.06 63.36 -52.66
N VAL A 318 33.02 62.83 -51.94
CA VAL A 318 34.35 63.41 -51.74
C VAL A 318 35.08 63.41 -53.02
N ALA A 319 35.09 62.29 -53.82
CA ALA A 319 35.72 62.21 -55.11
C ALA A 319 35.11 63.22 -56.10
N ARG A 320 33.78 63.42 -56.13
CA ARG A 320 33.08 64.40 -56.89
C ARG A 320 33.45 65.84 -56.52
N ARG A 321 33.63 66.18 -55.27
CA ARG A 321 34.09 67.48 -54.79
C ARG A 321 35.51 67.75 -55.21
N ARG A 322 36.43 66.76 -55.12
CA ARG A 322 37.84 66.89 -55.59
C ARG A 322 37.93 67.15 -57.08
N ARG A 323 37.13 66.52 -57.92
CA ARG A 323 37.11 66.76 -59.33
C ARG A 323 36.69 68.17 -59.70
N ARG A 324 35.70 68.75 -58.97
CA ARG A 324 35.26 70.12 -59.19
C ARG A 324 36.25 71.20 -58.75
N SER A 325 37.18 70.90 -57.84
CA SER A 325 38.22 71.81 -57.38
C SER A 325 39.50 71.75 -58.24
N LEU A 326 39.58 70.88 -59.26
CA LEU A 326 40.62 70.78 -60.23
C LEU A 326 40.26 71.44 -61.58
N ASP A 327 39.00 71.78 -61.78
CA ASP A 327 38.50 72.43 -63.01
C ASP A 327 38.28 73.98 -62.84
N ASP A 328 38.55 74.53 -61.62
CA ASP A 328 38.66 75.94 -61.32
C ASP A 328 40.15 76.29 -61.12
#